data_dca87a4efc89f7362b9248225463a929
#
_entry.id   dca87a4efc89f7362b9248225463a929
#
_cell.length_a   1.000
_cell.length_b   1.000
_cell.length_c   1.000
_cell.angle_alpha   90.00
_cell.angle_beta   90.00
_cell.angle_gamma   90.00
#
_symmetry.space_group_name_H-M   'P 1'
#
loop_
_entity.id
_entity.type
_entity.pdbx_description
1 polymer ?
#
loop_
_entity_poly.entity_id
_entity_poly.type
_entity_poly.pdbx_seq_one_letter_code
_entity_poly.pdbx_strand_id
1 'polypeptide(L)'
;MKTVIIIISLIFSMQIKSQSTVKTSTISVKGNCGECKERIENAADIKGVKNAKWDEKTHITTITYDTKKVSLDQIEKAIAKAGYETASQKADSSAYKALPQCCKYNDNKHSKN
;
A
#
# COMPACT_ATOMS: atom_id res chain seq x y z
N MET A 1 -48.08 17.58 48.12
CA MET A 1 -46.70 17.22 47.93
C MET A 1 -46.46 16.90 46.45
N LYS A 2 -45.83 17.76 45.79
CA LYS A 2 -45.52 17.53 44.36
C LYS A 2 -44.16 16.86 44.27
N THR A 3 -44.19 15.56 43.99
CA THR A 3 -42.98 14.83 43.73
C THR A 3 -42.52 15.19 42.30
N VAL A 4 -41.54 16.05 42.22
CA VAL A 4 -40.89 16.34 40.93
C VAL A 4 -39.99 15.16 40.63
N ILE A 5 -40.44 14.26 39.77
CA ILE A 5 -39.59 13.23 39.20
C ILE A 5 -38.76 13.92 38.11
N ILE A 6 -37.55 14.29 38.47
CA ILE A 6 -36.58 14.69 37.51
C ILE A 6 -36.11 13.43 36.81
N ILE A 7 -36.74 13.12 35.69
CA ILE A 7 -36.23 12.13 34.78
C ILE A 7 -35.01 12.78 34.13
N ILE A 8 -33.85 12.59 34.72
CA ILE A 8 -32.60 12.85 34.06
C ILE A 8 -32.51 11.77 32.97
N SER A 9 -33.02 12.13 31.81
CA SER A 9 -32.68 11.37 30.60
C SER A 9 -31.17 11.49 30.41
N LEU A 10 -30.46 10.51 30.92
CA LEU A 10 -29.10 10.25 30.50
C LEU A 10 -29.18 9.94 29.01
N ILE A 11 -29.09 10.97 28.20
CA ILE A 11 -28.76 10.79 26.80
C ILE A 11 -27.32 10.31 26.79
N PHE A 12 -27.19 9.00 26.87
CA PHE A 12 -25.93 8.34 26.59
C PHE A 12 -25.69 8.56 25.10
N SER A 13 -25.07 9.66 24.79
CA SER A 13 -24.55 9.91 23.46
C SER A 13 -23.54 8.81 23.19
N MET A 14 -24.00 7.73 22.56
CA MET A 14 -23.12 6.78 21.92
C MET A 14 -22.37 7.57 20.84
N GLN A 15 -21.23 8.08 21.23
CA GLN A 15 -20.26 8.56 20.24
C GLN A 15 -19.77 7.32 19.50
N ILE A 16 -20.40 7.06 18.37
CA ILE A 16 -19.87 6.13 17.40
C ILE A 16 -18.62 6.83 16.86
N LYS A 17 -17.49 6.53 17.49
CA LYS A 17 -16.20 6.82 16.87
C LYS A 17 -16.14 5.98 15.62
N SER A 18 -16.43 6.58 14.48
CA SER A 18 -16.11 5.94 13.21
C SER A 18 -14.59 5.83 13.15
N GLN A 19 -14.08 4.67 13.54
CA GLN A 19 -12.67 4.38 13.35
C GLN A 19 -12.42 4.32 11.86
N SER A 20 -11.58 5.23 11.37
CA SER A 20 -11.13 5.19 10.01
C SER A 20 -10.49 3.82 9.75
N THR A 21 -10.97 3.11 8.74
CA THR A 21 -10.40 1.86 8.27
C THR A 21 -9.22 2.08 7.31
N VAL A 22 -8.95 3.33 6.98
CA VAL A 22 -7.85 3.74 6.12
C VAL A 22 -6.56 3.79 6.92
N LYS A 23 -5.55 3.11 6.44
CA LYS A 23 -4.23 3.00 7.05
C LYS A 23 -3.15 3.38 6.05
N THR A 24 -2.07 3.97 6.53
CA THR A 24 -0.85 4.21 5.75
C THR A 24 0.25 3.28 6.24
N SER A 25 0.86 2.57 5.32
CA SER A 25 1.97 1.64 5.60
C SER A 25 3.05 1.78 4.54
N THR A 26 4.22 1.25 4.84
CA THR A 26 5.35 1.24 3.91
C THR A 26 5.73 -0.18 3.53
N ILE A 27 6.13 -0.36 2.27
CA ILE A 27 6.60 -1.63 1.72
C ILE A 27 7.91 -1.37 0.99
N SER A 28 8.93 -2.19 1.24
CA SER A 28 10.15 -2.18 0.44
C SER A 28 9.90 -2.87 -0.91
N VAL A 29 10.19 -2.17 -2.00
CA VAL A 29 10.02 -2.67 -3.37
C VAL A 29 11.26 -2.35 -4.19
N LYS A 30 11.87 -3.36 -4.79
CA LYS A 30 13.04 -3.20 -5.65
C LYS A 30 12.66 -2.58 -6.98
N GLY A 31 13.41 -1.58 -7.40
CA GLY A 31 13.26 -0.88 -8.67
C GLY A 31 14.48 -0.02 -8.96
N ASN A 32 14.56 0.62 -10.11
CA ASN A 32 15.74 1.38 -10.54
C ASN A 32 15.48 2.85 -10.86
N CYS A 33 14.39 3.17 -11.54
CA CYS A 33 14.23 4.46 -12.17
C CYS A 33 12.79 4.96 -12.15
N GLY A 34 12.56 6.16 -12.68
CA GLY A 34 11.25 6.77 -12.75
C GLY A 34 10.21 5.96 -13.51
N GLU A 35 10.62 5.17 -14.51
CA GLU A 35 9.71 4.24 -15.21
C GLU A 35 9.27 3.10 -14.30
N CYS A 36 10.16 2.60 -13.43
CA CYS A 36 9.82 1.63 -12.40
C CYS A 36 8.81 2.21 -11.40
N LYS A 37 8.99 3.48 -11.03
CA LYS A 37 8.06 4.20 -10.15
C LYS A 37 6.63 4.13 -10.67
N GLU A 38 6.41 4.50 -11.91
CA GLU A 38 5.10 4.47 -12.55
C GLU A 38 4.53 3.05 -12.58
N ARG A 39 5.32 2.06 -12.95
CA ARG A 39 4.89 0.66 -13.01
C ARG A 39 4.55 0.08 -11.65
N ILE A 40 5.34 0.37 -10.63
CA ILE A 40 5.10 -0.07 -9.25
C ILE A 40 3.82 0.57 -8.72
N GLU A 41 3.66 1.87 -8.90
CA GLU A 41 2.48 2.61 -8.43
C GLU A 41 1.21 2.14 -9.14
N ASN A 42 1.27 1.89 -10.45
CA ASN A 42 0.15 1.33 -11.20
C ASN A 42 -0.19 -0.10 -10.75
N ALA A 43 0.79 -0.92 -10.46
CA ALA A 43 0.58 -2.29 -9.98
C ALA A 43 -0.07 -2.30 -8.58
N ALA A 44 0.29 -1.35 -7.74
CA ALA A 44 -0.27 -1.19 -6.40
C ALA A 44 -1.69 -0.60 -6.40
N ASP A 45 -2.13 -0.02 -7.51
CA ASP A 45 -3.44 0.63 -7.63
C ASP A 45 -4.55 -0.38 -7.85
N ILE A 46 -4.75 -1.24 -6.88
CA ILE A 46 -5.82 -2.22 -6.85
C ILE A 46 -6.98 -1.74 -5.96
N LYS A 47 -8.13 -2.41 -6.06
CA LYS A 47 -9.33 -2.05 -5.30
C LYS A 47 -9.01 -1.99 -3.80
N GLY A 48 -9.36 -0.86 -3.19
CA GLY A 48 -9.10 -0.60 -1.78
C GLY A 48 -7.85 0.25 -1.50
N VAL A 49 -6.96 0.39 -2.47
CA VAL A 49 -5.80 1.28 -2.38
C VAL A 49 -6.23 2.70 -2.78
N LYS A 50 -5.92 3.65 -1.92
CA LYS A 50 -6.23 5.07 -2.16
C LYS A 50 -5.06 5.82 -2.78
N ASN A 51 -3.84 5.50 -2.38
CA ASN A 51 -2.64 6.12 -2.89
C ASN A 51 -1.44 5.20 -2.69
N ALA A 52 -0.52 5.20 -3.64
CA ALA A 52 0.75 4.51 -3.56
C ALA A 52 1.83 5.38 -4.17
N LYS A 53 2.92 5.60 -3.42
CA LYS A 53 4.08 6.36 -3.87
C LYS A 53 5.35 5.58 -3.59
N TRP A 54 6.10 5.28 -4.63
CA TRP A 54 7.41 4.65 -4.54
C TRP A 54 8.52 5.70 -4.62
N ASP A 55 9.49 5.60 -3.70
CA ASP A 55 10.65 6.48 -3.67
C ASP A 55 11.85 5.81 -4.35
N GLU A 56 12.40 6.46 -5.35
CA GLU A 56 13.52 5.96 -6.15
C GLU A 56 14.82 5.83 -5.34
N LYS A 57 15.01 6.64 -4.32
CA LYS A 57 16.22 6.65 -3.50
C LYS A 57 16.20 5.58 -2.40
N THR A 58 15.08 5.44 -1.74
CA THR A 58 14.92 4.53 -0.60
C THR A 58 14.36 3.17 -1.01
N HIS A 59 13.74 3.06 -2.19
CA HIS A 59 12.97 1.91 -2.65
C HIS A 59 11.78 1.57 -1.74
N ILE A 60 11.28 2.55 -1.02
CA ILE A 60 10.13 2.39 -0.14
C ILE A 60 8.88 2.91 -0.83
N THR A 61 7.84 2.11 -0.82
CA THR A 61 6.50 2.49 -1.26
C THR A 61 5.65 2.85 -0.07
N THR A 62 5.13 4.06 -0.05
CA THR A 62 4.16 4.50 0.96
C THR A 62 2.77 4.27 0.40
N ILE A 63 1.97 3.47 1.09
CA ILE A 63 0.65 3.04 0.62
C ILE A 63 -0.41 3.46 1.63
N THR A 64 -1.43 4.14 1.14
CA THR A 64 -2.65 4.44 1.89
C THR A 64 -3.77 3.58 1.34
N TYR A 65 -4.38 2.78 2.18
CA TYR A 65 -5.37 1.78 1.77
C TYR A 65 -6.45 1.55 2.83
N ASP A 66 -7.59 1.06 2.38
CA ASP A 66 -8.69 0.66 3.25
C ASP A 66 -8.49 -0.79 3.69
N THR A 67 -8.24 -0.98 4.98
CA THR A 67 -7.96 -2.31 5.57
C THR A 67 -9.13 -3.27 5.50
N LYS A 68 -10.35 -2.77 5.30
CA LYS A 68 -11.55 -3.60 5.08
C LYS A 68 -11.65 -4.15 3.66
N LYS A 69 -11.00 -3.51 2.70
CA LYS A 69 -11.10 -3.86 1.28
C LYS A 69 -9.89 -4.62 0.76
N VAL A 70 -8.72 -4.37 1.31
CA VAL A 70 -7.46 -4.92 0.82
C VAL A 70 -6.47 -5.07 1.97
N SER A 71 -5.58 -6.07 1.87
CA SER A 71 -4.46 -6.28 2.78
C SER A 71 -3.14 -5.88 2.13
N LEU A 72 -2.12 -5.61 2.95
CA LEU A 72 -0.76 -5.37 2.44
C LEU A 72 -0.24 -6.57 1.64
N ASP A 73 -0.54 -7.79 2.07
CA ASP A 73 -0.15 -9.00 1.36
C ASP A 73 -0.71 -9.04 -0.06
N GLN A 74 -1.97 -8.66 -0.24
CA GLN A 74 -2.59 -8.56 -1.57
C GLN A 74 -1.94 -7.48 -2.42
N ILE A 75 -1.58 -6.35 -1.84
CA ILE A 75 -0.89 -5.26 -2.54
C ILE A 75 0.51 -5.71 -2.97
N GLU A 76 1.27 -6.35 -2.07
CA GLU A 76 2.59 -6.90 -2.38
C GLU A 76 2.54 -7.96 -3.48
N LYS A 77 1.54 -8.83 -3.45
CA LYS A 77 1.33 -9.83 -4.51
C LYS A 77 1.04 -9.18 -5.86
N ALA A 78 0.25 -8.11 -5.88
CA ALA A 78 -0.04 -7.37 -7.11
C ALA A 78 1.24 -6.73 -7.69
N ILE A 79 2.08 -6.16 -6.84
CA ILE A 79 3.38 -5.59 -7.22
C ILE A 79 4.32 -6.69 -7.75
N ALA A 80 4.36 -7.83 -7.07
CA ALA A 80 5.19 -8.97 -7.49
C ALA A 80 4.74 -9.52 -8.84
N LYS A 81 3.44 -9.57 -9.11
CA LYS A 81 2.89 -9.97 -10.41
C LYS A 81 3.32 -9.07 -11.56
N ALA A 82 3.61 -7.81 -11.27
CA ALA A 82 4.12 -6.86 -12.26
C ALA A 82 5.63 -7.00 -12.51
N GLY A 83 6.32 -7.88 -11.78
CA GLY A 83 7.74 -8.15 -11.94
C GLY A 83 8.65 -7.48 -10.91
N TYR A 84 8.09 -6.90 -9.84
CA TYR A 84 8.85 -6.20 -8.81
C TYR A 84 8.86 -6.96 -7.50
N GLU A 85 10.06 -7.26 -7.00
CA GLU A 85 10.24 -7.96 -5.72
C GLU A 85 9.94 -7.03 -4.55
N THR A 86 9.15 -7.52 -3.60
CA THR A 86 8.89 -6.85 -2.33
C THR A 86 9.62 -7.56 -1.19
N ALA A 87 9.55 -7.01 0.01
CA ALA A 87 10.17 -7.62 1.19
C ALA A 87 9.64 -9.05 1.48
N SER A 88 8.36 -9.32 1.18
CA SER A 88 7.71 -10.60 1.47
C SER A 88 7.37 -11.44 0.24
N GLN A 89 7.45 -10.89 -0.98
CA GLN A 89 7.06 -11.55 -2.22
C GLN A 89 8.18 -11.50 -3.25
N LYS A 90 8.52 -12.65 -3.81
CA LYS A 90 9.39 -12.70 -4.97
C LYS A 90 8.65 -12.24 -6.21
N ALA A 91 9.34 -11.52 -7.09
CA ALA A 91 8.79 -11.12 -8.37
C ALA A 91 8.40 -12.33 -9.23
N ASP A 92 7.28 -12.22 -9.93
CA ASP A 92 6.97 -13.17 -10.99
C ASP A 92 8.06 -13.15 -12.05
N SER A 93 8.68 -14.29 -12.32
CA SER A 93 9.84 -14.38 -13.20
C SER A 93 9.53 -14.01 -14.64
N SER A 94 8.36 -14.39 -15.15
CA SER A 94 7.93 -14.03 -16.50
C SER A 94 7.72 -12.53 -16.64
N ALA A 95 7.07 -11.91 -15.65
CA ALA A 95 6.86 -10.47 -15.62
C ALA A 95 8.17 -9.70 -15.49
N TYR A 96 9.09 -10.17 -14.66
CA TYR A 96 10.43 -9.57 -14.54
C TYR A 96 11.18 -9.59 -15.88
N LYS A 97 11.18 -10.72 -16.57
CA LYS A 97 11.84 -10.86 -17.88
C LYS A 97 11.22 -9.95 -18.94
N ALA A 98 9.95 -9.65 -18.83
CA ALA A 98 9.23 -8.74 -19.74
C ALA A 98 9.44 -7.25 -19.42
N LEU A 99 10.07 -6.91 -18.30
CA LEU A 99 10.37 -5.52 -17.96
C LEU A 99 11.33 -4.90 -18.99
N PRO A 100 11.21 -3.57 -19.25
CA PRO A 100 12.23 -2.85 -20.00
C PRO A 100 13.59 -3.00 -19.33
N GLN A 101 14.66 -2.92 -20.09
CA GLN A 101 16.02 -3.08 -19.60
C GLN A 101 16.34 -2.14 -18.44
N CYS A 102 15.85 -0.90 -18.48
CA CYS A 102 16.04 0.08 -17.39
C CYS A 102 15.34 -0.32 -16.09
N CYS A 103 14.31 -1.17 -16.15
CA CYS A 103 13.56 -1.68 -14.99
C CYS A 103 14.07 -3.03 -14.48
N LYS A 104 15.04 -3.66 -15.15
CA LYS A 104 15.64 -4.92 -14.70
C LYS A 104 16.64 -4.65 -13.57
N TYR A 105 16.12 -4.44 -12.39
CA TYR A 105 16.87 -4.00 -11.22
C TYR A 105 17.94 -4.98 -10.75
N ASN A 106 17.79 -6.27 -11.02
CA ASN A 106 18.82 -7.27 -10.67
C ASN A 106 19.99 -7.27 -11.66
N ASP A 107 19.73 -6.98 -12.93
CA ASP A 107 20.74 -7.01 -13.99
C ASP A 107 21.59 -5.75 -14.00
N ASN A 108 21.06 -4.63 -13.51
CA ASN A 108 21.73 -3.34 -13.51
C ASN A 108 22.67 -3.11 -12.31
N LYS A 109 22.82 -4.08 -11.44
CA LYS A 109 23.72 -3.98 -10.27
C LYS A 109 25.20 -3.91 -10.63
N HIS A 110 25.55 -4.24 -11.84
CA HIS A 110 26.95 -4.30 -12.31
C HIS A 110 27.41 -3.07 -13.08
N SER A 111 26.56 -2.09 -13.30
CA SER A 111 26.93 -0.89 -14.08
C SER A 111 27.42 0.28 -13.22
N LYS A 112 27.78 0.03 -11.97
CA LYS A 112 28.47 1.02 -11.12
C LYS A 112 29.96 0.64 -11.02
N ASN A 113 30.67 0.92 -12.05
CA ASN A 113 32.12 1.13 -11.98
C ASN A 113 32.39 2.60 -12.20
#